data_bb7a214741c8983f0aafae63b5142047
#
_entry.id   bb7a214741c8983f0aafae63b5142047
#
_cell.length_a   1.000
_cell.length_b   1.000
_cell.length_c   1.000
_cell.angle_alpha   90.00
_cell.angle_beta   90.00
_cell.angle_gamma   90.00
#
_symmetry.space_group_name_H-M   'P 1'
#
loop_
_entity.id
_entity.type
_entity.pdbx_description
1 polymer ?
#
loop_
_entity_poly.entity_id
_entity_poly.type
_entity_poly.pdbx_seq_one_letter_code
_entity_poly.pdbx_strand_id
1 'polypeptide(L)'
;PDGDGTFSYQWQSSSDNSTWTNISGATNSTYTVSESEDGKYIRLVVTYTDSQNFSETVIASSVSIGSQLNNEWLQPFAAMQSIGLTSIKNNRDLVLAKAGECNDFGWVIDETDFCLYSNSSNSISYVNGDSNYGGYDYSNFNTSIIIEKTFNEEWKGGIAYGVGSSNLDNFNFSGTTANFHSTNTHYSIYGFKQISKNFSLKGLIGGSDFD
;
A
#
# COMPACT_ATOMS: atom_id res chain seq x y z
N PRO A 1 26.36 15.34 -55.65
CA PRO A 1 26.47 14.95 -54.25
C PRO A 1 26.48 16.23 -53.43
N ASP A 2 25.47 16.35 -52.64
CA ASP A 2 25.24 17.41 -51.69
C ASP A 2 26.39 17.25 -50.68
N GLY A 3 27.27 18.23 -50.51
CA GLY A 3 28.45 18.09 -49.68
C GLY A 3 28.14 17.76 -48.21
N ASP A 4 29.21 17.59 -47.40
CA ASP A 4 29.03 17.35 -45.96
C ASP A 4 28.27 18.49 -45.31
N GLY A 5 27.23 18.16 -44.58
CA GLY A 5 26.35 19.13 -43.93
C GLY A 5 26.35 18.94 -42.41
N THR A 6 25.53 19.75 -41.74
CA THR A 6 25.37 19.71 -40.29
C THR A 6 23.94 19.35 -39.89
N PHE A 7 23.81 18.56 -38.83
CA PHE A 7 22.52 18.25 -38.23
C PHE A 7 22.26 19.16 -37.03
N SER A 8 21.04 19.65 -36.94
CA SER A 8 20.54 20.28 -35.74
C SER A 8 19.27 19.54 -35.26
N TYR A 9 19.08 19.54 -33.97
CA TYR A 9 18.01 18.81 -33.31
C TYR A 9 17.18 19.77 -32.47
N GLN A 10 15.88 19.54 -32.43
CA GLN A 10 14.98 20.23 -31.52
C GLN A 10 13.87 19.28 -31.06
N TRP A 11 13.83 19.02 -29.76
CA TRP A 11 12.73 18.28 -29.17
C TRP A 11 11.53 19.20 -28.93
N GLN A 12 10.35 18.68 -29.16
CA GLN A 12 9.09 19.40 -29.02
C GLN A 12 8.13 18.57 -28.15
N SER A 13 7.30 19.24 -27.37
CA SER A 13 6.20 18.62 -26.61
C SER A 13 4.85 19.16 -27.06
N SER A 14 3.81 18.34 -26.84
CA SER A 14 2.42 18.67 -27.16
C SER A 14 1.48 17.98 -26.16
N SER A 15 0.44 18.67 -25.71
CA SER A 15 -0.62 18.08 -24.89
C SER A 15 -1.74 17.42 -25.70
N ASP A 16 -1.87 17.76 -26.97
CA ASP A 16 -2.98 17.34 -27.85
C ASP A 16 -2.54 16.58 -29.11
N ASN A 17 -1.22 16.32 -29.22
CA ASN A 17 -0.57 15.71 -30.38
C ASN A 17 -0.77 16.49 -31.69
N SER A 18 -1.18 17.75 -31.60
CA SER A 18 -1.44 18.63 -32.76
C SER A 18 -0.70 19.94 -32.66
N THR A 19 -0.70 20.58 -31.50
CA THR A 19 -0.01 21.86 -31.24
C THR A 19 1.32 21.60 -30.56
N TRP A 20 2.43 21.98 -31.19
CA TRP A 20 3.79 21.63 -30.75
C TRP A 20 4.56 22.85 -30.26
N THR A 21 5.21 22.70 -29.13
CA THR A 21 6.07 23.72 -28.52
C THR A 21 7.48 23.18 -28.32
N ASN A 22 8.49 23.98 -28.63
CA ASN A 22 9.89 23.59 -28.41
C ASN A 22 10.18 23.44 -26.92
N ILE A 23 10.80 22.33 -26.56
CA ILE A 23 11.36 22.13 -25.23
C ILE A 23 12.63 22.94 -25.14
N SER A 24 12.68 23.88 -24.19
CA SER A 24 13.82 24.80 -24.04
C SER A 24 15.11 24.05 -23.75
N GLY A 25 16.17 24.34 -24.53
CA GLY A 25 17.48 23.71 -24.38
C GLY A 25 17.59 22.26 -24.85
N ALA A 26 16.53 21.64 -25.34
CA ALA A 26 16.52 20.28 -25.82
C ALA A 26 16.98 20.20 -27.29
N THR A 27 18.27 20.44 -27.54
CA THR A 27 18.89 20.53 -28.86
C THR A 27 19.92 19.44 -29.14
N ASN A 28 20.02 18.42 -28.30
CA ASN A 28 20.89 17.26 -28.52
C ASN A 28 20.15 16.15 -29.29
N SER A 29 20.89 15.24 -29.89
CA SER A 29 20.35 14.07 -30.58
C SER A 29 19.60 13.12 -29.62
N THR A 30 19.82 13.24 -28.31
CA THR A 30 19.12 12.52 -27.26
C THR A 30 18.47 13.51 -26.30
N TYR A 31 17.33 13.15 -25.74
CA TYR A 31 16.63 13.91 -24.74
C TYR A 31 16.17 13.00 -23.61
N THR A 32 16.44 13.41 -22.37
CA THR A 32 15.93 12.72 -21.19
C THR A 32 14.62 13.39 -20.80
N VAL A 33 13.53 12.63 -20.87
CA VAL A 33 12.18 13.12 -20.49
C VAL A 33 12.18 13.49 -19.03
N SER A 34 11.61 14.65 -18.70
CA SER A 34 11.41 15.13 -17.34
C SER A 34 9.94 15.05 -16.95
N GLU A 35 9.64 15.26 -15.67
CA GLU A 35 8.27 15.24 -15.15
C GLU A 35 7.36 16.28 -15.81
N SER A 36 7.92 17.34 -16.37
CA SER A 36 7.14 18.38 -17.08
C SER A 36 6.50 17.89 -18.37
N GLU A 37 6.97 16.77 -18.92
CA GLU A 37 6.41 16.09 -20.11
C GLU A 37 5.43 14.97 -19.80
N ASP A 38 5.15 14.71 -18.53
CA ASP A 38 4.18 13.68 -18.13
C ASP A 38 2.80 13.93 -18.78
N GLY A 39 2.24 12.85 -19.36
CA GLY A 39 0.96 12.88 -20.03
C GLY A 39 0.97 13.63 -21.38
N LYS A 40 2.13 14.05 -21.87
CA LYS A 40 2.27 14.74 -23.16
C LYS A 40 2.79 13.80 -24.25
N TYR A 41 2.79 14.33 -25.44
CA TYR A 41 3.48 13.76 -26.60
C TYR A 41 4.79 14.48 -26.81
N ILE A 42 5.84 13.77 -27.17
CA ILE A 42 7.12 14.33 -27.59
C ILE A 42 7.49 13.88 -28.99
N ARG A 43 8.20 14.71 -29.71
CA ARG A 43 8.79 14.38 -31.00
C ARG A 43 10.11 15.09 -31.21
N LEU A 44 10.92 14.54 -32.11
CA LEU A 44 12.17 15.15 -32.54
C LEU A 44 11.98 15.78 -33.92
N VAL A 45 12.46 17.00 -34.05
CA VAL A 45 12.66 17.69 -35.33
C VAL A 45 14.14 17.69 -35.64
N VAL A 46 14.53 17.15 -36.78
CA VAL A 46 15.90 17.11 -37.25
C VAL A 46 15.99 17.98 -38.49
N THR A 47 16.90 18.93 -38.49
CA THR A 47 17.20 19.75 -39.66
C THR A 47 18.63 19.44 -40.10
N TYR A 48 18.77 19.08 -41.35
CA TYR A 48 20.06 18.95 -42.03
C TYR A 48 20.29 20.17 -42.91
N THR A 49 21.46 20.76 -42.82
CA THR A 49 21.86 21.88 -43.69
C THR A 49 23.14 21.52 -44.37
N ASP A 50 23.11 21.47 -45.70
CA ASP A 50 24.27 21.15 -46.50
C ASP A 50 25.30 22.29 -46.59
N SER A 51 26.44 22.07 -47.21
CA SER A 51 27.51 23.06 -47.39
C SER A 51 27.12 24.20 -48.32
N GLN A 52 26.00 24.12 -49.02
CA GLN A 52 25.46 25.14 -49.92
C GLN A 52 24.32 25.91 -49.27
N ASN A 53 24.05 25.71 -47.96
CA ASN A 53 22.98 26.31 -47.15
C ASN A 53 21.55 25.87 -47.55
N PHE A 54 21.39 24.75 -48.22
CA PHE A 54 20.04 24.16 -48.36
C PHE A 54 19.72 23.36 -47.12
N SER A 55 18.52 23.60 -46.58
CA SER A 55 18.05 22.93 -45.35
C SER A 55 16.87 22.01 -45.62
N GLU A 56 16.97 20.79 -45.11
CA GLU A 56 15.90 19.79 -45.11
C GLU A 56 15.48 19.51 -43.67
N THR A 57 14.19 19.35 -43.45
CA THR A 57 13.66 19.07 -42.10
C THR A 57 12.86 17.78 -42.10
N VAL A 58 13.18 16.90 -41.16
CA VAL A 58 12.47 15.66 -40.92
C VAL A 58 11.88 15.69 -39.51
N ILE A 59 10.61 15.37 -39.40
CA ILE A 59 9.91 15.28 -38.11
C ILE A 59 9.66 13.80 -37.80
N ALA A 60 10.19 13.34 -36.69
CA ALA A 60 9.96 11.98 -36.23
C ALA A 60 8.50 11.80 -35.76
N SER A 61 8.01 10.59 -35.83
CA SER A 61 6.71 10.25 -35.23
C SER A 61 6.69 10.58 -33.74
N SER A 62 5.58 11.11 -33.29
CA SER A 62 5.43 11.44 -31.86
C SER A 62 5.29 10.18 -31.00
N VAL A 63 5.80 10.28 -29.79
CA VAL A 63 5.68 9.25 -28.77
C VAL A 63 4.86 9.82 -27.60
N SER A 64 3.86 9.09 -27.15
CA SER A 64 3.13 9.44 -25.94
C SER A 64 3.98 9.12 -24.72
N ILE A 65 4.18 10.09 -23.86
CA ILE A 65 4.76 9.90 -22.54
C ILE A 65 3.60 9.53 -21.62
N GLY A 66 3.58 8.29 -21.15
CA GLY A 66 2.59 7.88 -20.14
C GLY A 66 2.72 8.79 -18.92
N SER A 67 1.57 9.21 -18.35
CA SER A 67 1.63 9.80 -17.02
C SER A 67 2.30 8.78 -16.10
N GLN A 68 3.43 9.13 -15.53
CA GLN A 68 3.94 8.38 -14.39
C GLN A 68 2.80 8.38 -13.39
N LEU A 69 2.33 7.19 -13.00
CA LEU A 69 1.52 7.10 -11.79
C LEU A 69 2.38 7.72 -10.70
N ASN A 70 2.07 8.95 -10.36
CA ASN A 70 2.76 9.66 -9.30
C ASN A 70 2.86 8.70 -8.12
N ASN A 71 4.04 8.45 -7.59
CA ASN A 71 4.23 7.72 -6.34
C ASN A 71 3.28 8.22 -5.26
N GLU A 72 2.88 9.45 -5.37
CA GLU A 72 1.86 10.13 -4.59
C GLU A 72 0.54 9.35 -4.53
N TRP A 73 -0.01 8.85 -5.64
CA TRP A 73 -1.27 8.10 -5.65
C TRP A 73 -1.13 6.67 -5.13
N LEU A 74 0.08 6.08 -5.21
CA LEU A 74 0.32 4.72 -4.73
C LEU A 74 0.53 4.66 -3.21
N GLN A 75 0.98 5.73 -2.57
CA GLN A 75 1.24 5.77 -1.13
C GLN A 75 -0.02 5.55 -0.28
N PRO A 76 -1.17 6.19 -0.55
CA PRO A 76 -2.39 5.91 0.19
C PRO A 76 -2.81 4.44 0.09
N PHE A 77 -2.72 3.83 -1.10
CA PHE A 77 -3.04 2.41 -1.28
C PHE A 77 -2.08 1.49 -0.53
N ALA A 78 -0.79 1.78 -0.54
CA ALA A 78 0.21 1.04 0.22
C ALA A 78 -0.01 1.17 1.73
N ALA A 79 -0.35 2.36 2.21
CA ALA A 79 -0.71 2.61 3.60
C ALA A 79 -1.97 1.85 4.00
N MET A 80 -3.03 1.87 3.20
CA MET A 80 -4.27 1.13 3.44
C MET A 80 -4.04 -0.38 3.50
N GLN A 81 -3.23 -0.94 2.58
CA GLN A 81 -2.86 -2.36 2.62
C GLN A 81 -2.06 -2.71 3.88
N SER A 82 -1.13 -1.85 4.29
CA SER A 82 -0.35 -2.03 5.52
C SER A 82 -1.24 -2.03 6.75
N ILE A 83 -2.26 -1.17 6.78
CA ILE A 83 -3.27 -1.09 7.85
C ILE A 83 -4.06 -2.40 7.92
N GLY A 84 -4.56 -2.89 6.79
CA GLY A 84 -5.29 -4.15 6.71
C GLY A 84 -4.46 -5.32 7.24
N LEU A 85 -3.22 -5.47 6.78
CA LEU A 85 -2.31 -6.51 7.24
C LEU A 85 -1.98 -6.39 8.75
N THR A 86 -1.82 -5.16 9.24
CA THR A 86 -1.57 -4.90 10.67
C THR A 86 -2.77 -5.27 11.51
N SER A 87 -3.98 -4.97 11.05
CA SER A 87 -5.21 -5.34 11.74
C SER A 87 -5.37 -6.86 11.83
N ILE A 88 -5.15 -7.60 10.73
CA ILE A 88 -5.16 -9.06 10.71
C ILE A 88 -4.13 -9.63 11.69
N LYS A 89 -2.91 -9.10 11.67
CA LYS A 89 -1.85 -9.52 12.58
C LYS A 89 -2.24 -9.28 14.05
N ASN A 90 -2.75 -8.10 14.36
CA ASN A 90 -3.15 -7.76 15.73
C ASN A 90 -4.28 -8.68 16.22
N ASN A 91 -5.26 -8.99 15.40
CA ASN A 91 -6.33 -9.93 15.72
C ASN A 91 -5.80 -11.34 15.98
N ARG A 92 -4.93 -11.84 15.10
CA ARG A 92 -4.30 -13.13 15.28
C ARG A 92 -3.52 -13.17 16.61
N ASP A 93 -2.71 -12.18 16.86
CA ASP A 93 -1.87 -12.11 18.06
C ASP A 93 -2.73 -11.99 19.33
N LEU A 94 -3.84 -11.27 19.24
CA LEU A 94 -4.83 -11.12 20.30
C LEU A 94 -5.46 -12.47 20.69
N VAL A 95 -5.92 -13.23 19.71
CA VAL A 95 -6.53 -14.56 19.95
C VAL A 95 -5.48 -15.54 20.45
N LEU A 96 -4.30 -15.63 19.81
CA LEU A 96 -3.26 -16.56 20.19
C LEU A 96 -2.63 -16.25 21.56
N ALA A 97 -2.56 -14.98 21.96
CA ALA A 97 -2.04 -14.61 23.28
C ALA A 97 -2.85 -15.22 24.42
N LYS A 98 -4.18 -15.31 24.21
CA LYS A 98 -5.11 -15.80 25.24
C LYS A 98 -5.58 -17.24 25.05
N ALA A 99 -5.22 -17.87 23.93
CA ALA A 99 -5.56 -19.27 23.68
C ALA A 99 -4.99 -20.19 24.79
N GLY A 100 -5.85 -20.95 25.43
CA GLY A 100 -5.49 -21.83 26.52
C GLY A 100 -5.53 -21.22 27.93
N GLU A 101 -5.80 -19.92 28.07
CA GLU A 101 -5.78 -19.19 29.33
C GLU A 101 -7.18 -18.92 29.91
N CYS A 102 -8.19 -19.66 29.48
CA CYS A 102 -9.56 -19.41 29.85
C CYS A 102 -9.83 -19.36 31.36
N ASN A 103 -9.17 -20.20 32.12
CA ASN A 103 -9.39 -20.32 33.56
C ASN A 103 -9.00 -19.03 34.35
N ASP A 104 -8.21 -18.16 33.76
CA ASP A 104 -7.67 -16.99 34.44
C ASP A 104 -8.52 -15.73 34.23
N PHE A 105 -9.25 -15.62 33.11
CA PHE A 105 -9.93 -14.40 32.69
C PHE A 105 -11.33 -14.57 32.11
N GLY A 106 -11.83 -15.82 31.97
CA GLY A 106 -13.09 -16.10 31.31
C GLY A 106 -14.20 -16.56 32.26
N TRP A 107 -15.41 -16.59 31.76
CA TRP A 107 -16.52 -17.25 32.43
C TRP A 107 -16.55 -18.71 31.99
N VAL A 108 -16.25 -19.60 32.92
CA VAL A 108 -16.46 -21.05 32.71
C VAL A 108 -17.95 -21.31 32.76
N ILE A 109 -18.48 -21.91 31.70
CA ILE A 109 -19.87 -22.37 31.67
C ILE A 109 -19.92 -23.67 32.43
N ASP A 110 -20.52 -23.63 33.60
CA ASP A 110 -20.57 -24.72 34.56
C ASP A 110 -20.99 -26.08 33.91
N GLU A 111 -20.27 -27.14 34.20
CA GLU A 111 -20.48 -28.52 33.71
C GLU A 111 -20.18 -28.75 32.19
N THR A 112 -19.61 -27.81 31.44
CA THR A 112 -19.53 -27.96 29.97
C THR A 112 -18.13 -27.93 29.37
N ASP A 113 -17.07 -27.76 30.13
CA ASP A 113 -15.70 -27.58 29.62
C ASP A 113 -15.55 -26.41 28.63
N PHE A 114 -16.59 -25.57 28.52
CA PHE A 114 -16.58 -24.37 27.70
C PHE A 114 -16.26 -23.11 28.52
N CYS A 115 -15.57 -22.22 27.87
CA CYS A 115 -15.22 -20.93 28.43
C CYS A 115 -15.48 -19.82 27.43
N LEU A 116 -16.05 -18.73 27.92
CA LEU A 116 -16.29 -17.51 27.19
C LEU A 116 -15.43 -16.40 27.75
N TYR A 117 -14.67 -15.73 26.92
CA TYR A 117 -13.92 -14.53 27.30
C TYR A 117 -13.85 -13.51 26.16
N SER A 118 -13.53 -12.29 26.49
CA SER A 118 -13.32 -11.21 25.53
C SER A 118 -11.91 -10.67 25.67
N ASN A 119 -11.39 -10.19 24.57
CA ASN A 119 -10.11 -9.51 24.55
C ASN A 119 -10.17 -8.29 23.65
N SER A 120 -9.43 -7.24 23.99
CA SER A 120 -9.37 -6.01 23.22
C SER A 120 -7.93 -5.53 23.09
N SER A 121 -7.61 -4.96 21.98
CA SER A 121 -6.33 -4.29 21.75
C SER A 121 -6.54 -2.92 21.13
N ASN A 122 -5.68 -1.99 21.50
CA ASN A 122 -5.58 -0.68 20.89
C ASN A 122 -4.12 -0.43 20.53
N SER A 123 -3.87 0.07 19.34
CA SER A 123 -2.54 0.50 18.92
C SER A 123 -2.62 1.85 18.25
N ILE A 124 -1.68 2.72 18.57
CA ILE A 124 -1.50 4.02 17.95
C ILE A 124 -0.07 4.09 17.47
N SER A 125 0.12 4.52 16.25
CA SER A 125 1.44 4.67 15.63
C SER A 125 1.47 5.98 14.85
N TYR A 126 2.64 6.60 14.85
CA TYR A 126 2.91 7.82 14.10
C TYR A 126 3.99 7.52 13.07
N VAL A 127 3.73 7.87 11.84
CA VAL A 127 4.71 7.76 10.76
C VAL A 127 5.09 9.18 10.36
N ASN A 128 6.35 9.52 10.57
CA ASN A 128 6.88 10.81 10.14
C ASN A 128 7.05 10.77 8.61
N GLY A 129 6.54 11.82 7.95
CA GLY A 129 6.80 12.03 6.54
C GLY A 129 8.23 12.54 6.30
N ASP A 130 8.71 12.38 5.09
CA ASP A 130 9.93 12.99 4.57
C ASP A 130 9.64 13.72 3.25
N SER A 131 10.66 14.14 2.52
CA SER A 131 10.50 14.84 1.24
C SER A 131 9.83 14.01 0.14
N ASN A 132 9.76 12.68 0.30
CA ASN A 132 9.24 11.74 -0.69
C ASN A 132 7.96 11.04 -0.24
N TYR A 133 7.65 11.06 1.07
CA TYR A 133 6.53 10.32 1.65
C TYR A 133 5.77 11.20 2.64
N GLY A 134 4.45 11.19 2.52
CA GLY A 134 3.57 11.85 3.49
C GLY A 134 3.62 11.16 4.86
N GLY A 135 3.62 11.95 5.93
CA GLY A 135 3.41 11.42 7.29
C GLY A 135 1.94 11.10 7.53
N TYR A 136 1.66 10.24 8.49
CA TYR A 136 0.29 9.94 8.91
C TYR A 136 0.25 9.42 10.34
N ASP A 137 -0.92 9.57 10.95
CA ASP A 137 -1.26 9.01 12.23
C ASP A 137 -2.13 7.77 12.01
N TYR A 138 -1.79 6.69 12.66
CA TYR A 138 -2.52 5.44 12.55
C TYR A 138 -3.02 5.00 13.91
N SER A 139 -4.31 4.72 14.00
CA SER A 139 -4.90 4.09 15.18
C SER A 139 -5.71 2.86 14.79
N ASN A 140 -5.63 1.83 15.60
CA ASN A 140 -6.35 0.59 15.40
C ASN A 140 -6.92 0.11 16.73
N PHE A 141 -8.19 -0.20 16.74
CA PHE A 141 -8.89 -0.83 17.85
C PHE A 141 -9.49 -2.16 17.38
N ASN A 142 -9.28 -3.22 18.14
CA ASN A 142 -9.89 -4.52 17.88
C ASN A 142 -10.43 -5.08 19.19
N THR A 143 -11.58 -5.73 19.11
CA THR A 143 -12.13 -6.53 20.19
C THR A 143 -12.65 -7.85 19.67
N SER A 144 -12.46 -8.92 20.43
CA SER A 144 -12.91 -10.25 20.07
C SER A 144 -13.62 -10.92 21.22
N ILE A 145 -14.65 -11.68 20.89
CA ILE A 145 -15.28 -12.66 21.78
C ILE A 145 -14.75 -14.03 21.37
N ILE A 146 -14.34 -14.81 22.35
CA ILE A 146 -13.69 -16.10 22.17
C ILE A 146 -14.45 -17.14 22.97
N ILE A 147 -14.78 -18.24 22.33
CA ILE A 147 -15.35 -19.44 22.95
C ILE A 147 -14.31 -20.52 22.85
N GLU A 148 -13.83 -21.03 23.97
CA GLU A 148 -12.84 -22.11 24.04
C GLU A 148 -13.46 -23.33 24.68
N LYS A 149 -13.12 -24.52 24.17
CA LYS A 149 -13.45 -25.83 24.79
C LYS A 149 -12.18 -26.54 25.19
N THR A 150 -12.17 -27.07 26.41
CA THR A 150 -11.15 -27.97 26.89
C THR A 150 -11.57 -29.38 26.53
N PHE A 151 -10.79 -30.08 25.69
CA PHE A 151 -11.06 -31.49 25.33
C PHE A 151 -10.42 -32.47 26.33
N ASN A 152 -9.26 -32.12 26.82
CA ASN A 152 -8.53 -32.82 27.89
C ASN A 152 -7.41 -31.88 28.42
N GLU A 153 -6.57 -32.41 29.33
CA GLU A 153 -5.48 -31.62 29.96
C GLU A 153 -4.45 -31.07 28.94
N GLU A 154 -4.31 -31.72 27.78
CA GLU A 154 -3.35 -31.32 26.76
C GLU A 154 -3.96 -30.46 25.63
N TRP A 155 -5.23 -30.69 25.29
CA TRP A 155 -5.86 -30.12 24.11
C TRP A 155 -7.00 -29.17 24.45
N LYS A 156 -6.93 -28.00 23.87
CA LYS A 156 -8.02 -27.03 23.83
C LYS A 156 -8.23 -26.53 22.42
N GLY A 157 -9.39 -26.03 22.11
CA GLY A 157 -9.69 -25.42 20.83
C GLY A 157 -10.82 -24.42 20.97
N GLY A 158 -10.85 -23.46 20.08
CA GLY A 158 -11.84 -22.39 20.18
C GLY A 158 -12.13 -21.73 18.86
N ILE A 159 -13.18 -20.93 18.90
CA ILE A 159 -13.57 -20.01 17.85
C ILE A 159 -13.50 -18.59 18.39
N ALA A 160 -13.11 -17.65 17.55
CA ALA A 160 -13.11 -16.24 17.87
C ALA A 160 -13.86 -15.47 16.79
N TYR A 161 -14.66 -14.52 17.23
CA TYR A 161 -15.29 -13.53 16.38
C TYR A 161 -15.03 -12.15 16.97
N GLY A 162 -14.71 -11.21 16.14
CA GLY A 162 -14.42 -9.86 16.60
C GLY A 162 -14.69 -8.81 15.56
N VAL A 163 -14.62 -7.57 16.04
CA VAL A 163 -14.75 -6.37 15.22
C VAL A 163 -13.62 -5.42 15.55
N GLY A 164 -13.27 -4.61 14.57
CA GLY A 164 -12.25 -3.60 14.74
C GLY A 164 -12.51 -2.38 13.89
N SER A 165 -11.78 -1.32 14.21
CA SER A 165 -11.71 -0.11 13.39
C SER A 165 -10.27 0.34 13.25
N SER A 166 -9.97 0.86 12.10
CA SER A 166 -8.66 1.42 11.78
C SER A 166 -8.86 2.82 11.22
N ASN A 167 -8.15 3.79 11.76
CA ASN A 167 -8.12 5.15 11.26
C ASN A 167 -6.71 5.47 10.79
N LEU A 168 -6.63 6.12 9.67
CA LEU A 168 -5.44 6.78 9.19
C LEU A 168 -5.77 8.25 9.05
N ASP A 169 -5.19 9.05 9.92
CA ASP A 169 -5.45 10.47 10.02
C ASP A 169 -4.22 11.26 9.58
N ASN A 170 -4.45 12.51 9.19
CA ASN A 170 -3.38 13.44 8.83
C ASN A 170 -2.45 12.94 7.72
N PHE A 171 -2.92 12.04 6.86
CA PHE A 171 -2.15 11.64 5.70
C PHE A 171 -1.95 12.86 4.80
N ASN A 172 -0.74 13.41 4.85
CA ASN A 172 -0.41 14.62 4.11
C ASN A 172 0.16 14.23 2.74
N PHE A 173 -0.51 14.71 1.71
CA PHE A 173 -0.24 14.34 0.35
C PHE A 173 -0.27 15.60 -0.53
N SER A 174 0.88 16.00 -1.08
CA SER A 174 1.00 17.16 -1.98
C SER A 174 0.21 18.40 -1.52
N GLY A 175 0.24 18.68 -0.20
CA GLY A 175 -0.49 19.81 0.38
C GLY A 175 -1.97 19.55 0.66
N THR A 176 -2.46 18.35 0.43
CA THR A 176 -3.82 17.91 0.79
C THR A 176 -3.74 16.90 1.92
N THR A 177 -4.52 17.12 2.96
CA THR A 177 -4.65 16.15 4.06
C THR A 177 -5.85 15.25 3.79
N ALA A 178 -5.67 13.95 3.90
CA ALA A 178 -6.71 12.96 3.79
C ALA A 178 -6.81 12.11 5.06
N ASN A 179 -8.02 11.68 5.39
CA ASN A 179 -8.30 10.76 6.47
C ASN A 179 -9.01 9.55 5.89
N PHE A 180 -8.62 8.37 6.35
CA PHE A 180 -9.25 7.12 5.95
C PHE A 180 -9.74 6.40 7.20
N HIS A 181 -10.93 5.86 7.09
CA HIS A 181 -11.54 5.03 8.12
C HIS A 181 -11.94 3.71 7.50
N SER A 182 -11.64 2.63 8.19
CA SER A 182 -12.07 1.29 7.80
C SER A 182 -12.55 0.55 9.02
N THR A 183 -13.65 -0.17 8.88
CA THR A 183 -14.09 -1.16 9.86
C THR A 183 -13.73 -2.56 9.37
N ASN A 184 -13.56 -3.47 10.30
CA ASN A 184 -13.30 -4.86 9.96
C ASN A 184 -14.04 -5.80 10.89
N THR A 185 -14.41 -6.94 10.33
CA THR A 185 -14.83 -8.11 11.09
C THR A 185 -13.80 -9.20 10.90
N HIS A 186 -13.57 -9.99 11.94
CA HIS A 186 -12.65 -11.12 11.87
C HIS A 186 -13.24 -12.32 12.56
N TYR A 187 -12.90 -13.47 12.04
CA TYR A 187 -13.31 -14.77 12.55
C TYR A 187 -12.16 -15.75 12.45
N SER A 188 -12.03 -16.62 13.43
CA SER A 188 -10.98 -17.61 13.42
C SER A 188 -11.36 -18.86 14.24
N ILE A 189 -10.71 -19.95 13.87
CA ILE A 189 -10.69 -21.18 14.63
C ILE A 189 -9.24 -21.39 15.06
N TYR A 190 -9.02 -21.75 16.31
CA TYR A 190 -7.68 -22.03 16.81
C TYR A 190 -7.62 -23.35 17.60
N GLY A 191 -6.41 -23.88 17.68
CA GLY A 191 -6.07 -25.01 18.52
C GLY A 191 -4.88 -24.70 19.42
N PHE A 192 -4.90 -25.29 20.58
CA PHE A 192 -3.84 -25.23 21.56
C PHE A 192 -3.49 -26.66 22.00
N LYS A 193 -2.22 -26.98 22.04
CA LYS A 193 -1.72 -28.24 22.61
C LYS A 193 -0.60 -27.98 23.61
N GLN A 194 -0.77 -28.45 24.84
CA GLN A 194 0.29 -28.49 25.84
C GLN A 194 1.16 -29.72 25.57
N ILE A 195 2.44 -29.56 25.31
CA ILE A 195 3.38 -30.64 25.02
C ILE A 195 4.19 -30.99 26.27
N SER A 196 4.55 -29.98 27.05
CA SER A 196 5.24 -30.13 28.33
C SER A 196 4.92 -28.94 29.23
N LYS A 197 5.34 -28.96 30.49
CA LYS A 197 5.10 -27.84 31.43
C LYS A 197 5.53 -26.49 30.88
N ASN A 198 6.56 -26.45 30.03
CA ASN A 198 7.16 -25.22 29.54
C ASN A 198 7.01 -25.02 28.03
N PHE A 199 6.34 -25.95 27.34
CA PHE A 199 6.20 -25.88 25.88
C PHE A 199 4.77 -26.18 25.43
N SER A 200 4.19 -25.24 24.71
CA SER A 200 2.88 -25.40 24.07
C SER A 200 2.93 -25.03 22.59
N LEU A 201 2.07 -25.63 21.80
CA LEU A 201 1.86 -25.30 20.40
C LEU A 201 0.50 -24.65 20.23
N LYS A 202 0.46 -23.51 19.54
CA LYS A 202 -0.77 -22.79 19.20
C LYS A 202 -0.86 -22.62 17.70
N GLY A 203 -2.02 -22.83 17.13
CA GLY A 203 -2.29 -22.61 15.71
C GLY A 203 -3.65 -21.97 15.50
N LEU A 204 -3.76 -21.13 14.48
CA LEU A 204 -4.98 -20.40 14.13
C LEU A 204 -5.14 -20.35 12.61
N ILE A 205 -6.37 -20.51 12.17
CA ILE A 205 -6.81 -20.21 10.81
C ILE A 205 -8.04 -19.31 10.87
N GLY A 206 -8.09 -18.29 10.05
CA GLY A 206 -9.20 -17.33 10.04
C GLY A 206 -9.14 -16.37 8.88
N GLY A 207 -10.11 -15.47 8.85
CA GLY A 207 -10.24 -14.43 7.85
C GLY A 207 -10.70 -13.11 8.46
N SER A 208 -10.61 -12.07 7.65
CA SER A 208 -11.13 -10.74 7.98
C SER A 208 -11.75 -10.10 6.74
N ASP A 209 -12.90 -9.47 6.96
CA ASP A 209 -13.58 -8.64 5.97
C ASP A 209 -13.39 -7.18 6.36
N PHE A 210 -13.18 -6.32 5.38
CA PHE A 210 -12.95 -4.89 5.56
C PHE A 210 -13.99 -4.10 4.77
N ASP A 211 -14.53 -3.04 5.41
CA ASP A 211 -15.42 -2.04 4.84
C ASP A 211 -14.82 -0.64 4.93
#